data_04eab49b49be8708092b9d6f21b658e9
#
_entry.id   04eab49b49be8708092b9d6f21b658e9
#
_cell.length_a   1.000
_cell.length_b   1.000
_cell.length_c   1.000
_cell.angle_alpha   90.00
_cell.angle_beta   90.00
_cell.angle_gamma   90.00
#
_symmetry.space_group_name_H-M   'P 1'
#
loop_
_entity.id
_entity.type
_entity.pdbx_description
1 polymer ?
#
loop_
_entity_poly.entity_id
_entity_poly.type
_entity_poly.pdbx_seq_one_letter_code
_entity_poly.pdbx_strand_id
1 'polypeptide(L)'
;GLGDVYKRQTSALDPISTSKVEELALELKDRYTIVIVTHNMQQAARISDKTAFFLLGELVEMGDTERLFSTPVDKRTEDYISGRFG
;
A
#
# COMPACT_ATOMS: atom_id res chain seq x y z
N GLY A 1 1.85 16.16 9.02
CA GLY A 1 2.82 16.08 7.93
C GLY A 1 2.21 15.57 6.64
N LEU A 2 3.04 15.48 5.65
CA LEU A 2 2.60 15.06 4.32
C LEU A 2 2.00 13.65 4.34
N GLY A 3 2.57 12.76 5.11
CA GLY A 3 2.06 11.40 5.26
C GLY A 3 0.66 11.36 5.86
N ASP A 4 0.35 12.24 6.78
CA ASP A 4 -0.97 12.30 7.39
C ASP A 4 -2.02 12.77 6.39
N VAL A 5 -1.66 13.70 5.52
CA VAL A 5 -2.57 14.17 4.48
C VAL A 5 -2.91 13.04 3.52
N TYR A 6 -1.92 12.31 3.04
CA TYR A 6 -2.15 11.19 2.15
C TYR A 6 -2.94 10.07 2.82
N LYS A 7 -2.63 9.79 4.08
CA LYS A 7 -3.35 8.77 4.83
C LYS A 7 -4.85 9.10 4.93
N ARG A 8 -5.18 10.33 5.23
CA ARG A 8 -6.57 10.77 5.30
C ARG A 8 -7.25 10.66 3.95
N GLN A 9 -6.55 11.08 2.89
CA GLN A 9 -7.10 11.04 1.55
C GLN A 9 -7.35 9.62 1.06
N THR A 10 -6.47 8.68 1.39
CA THR A 10 -6.61 7.30 0.92
C THR A 10 -7.55 6.45 1.75
N SER A 11 -7.84 6.83 3.00
CA SER A 11 -8.66 6.03 3.89
C SER A 11 -10.15 6.40 3.88
N ALA A 12 -10.50 7.59 3.38
CA ALA A 12 -11.87 8.09 3.45
C ALA A 12 -12.43 8.55 2.10
N LEU A 13 -11.75 8.25 1.00
CA LEU A 13 -12.02 8.88 -0.27
C LEU A 13 -12.89 8.08 -1.20
N ASP A 14 -13.57 8.82 -2.06
CA ASP A 14 -14.21 8.24 -3.22
C ASP A 14 -13.15 7.78 -4.25
N PRO A 15 -13.52 6.96 -5.24
CA PRO A 15 -12.58 6.44 -6.22
C PRO A 15 -11.88 7.51 -7.07
N ILE A 16 -12.52 8.64 -7.30
CA ILE A 16 -11.94 9.70 -8.14
C ILE A 16 -10.76 10.36 -7.42
N SER A 17 -10.94 10.72 -6.15
CA SER A 17 -9.87 11.33 -5.37
C SER A 17 -8.71 10.37 -5.14
N THR A 18 -9.00 9.09 -4.93
CA THR A 18 -7.98 8.05 -4.81
C THR A 18 -7.16 7.94 -6.09
N SER A 19 -7.81 7.99 -7.26
CA SER A 19 -7.12 7.95 -8.54
C SER A 19 -6.17 9.12 -8.74
N LYS A 20 -6.57 10.31 -8.30
CA LYS A 20 -5.71 11.50 -8.39
C LYS A 20 -4.47 11.38 -7.52
N VAL A 21 -4.60 10.83 -6.33
CA VAL A 21 -3.46 10.59 -5.45
C VAL A 21 -2.51 9.57 -6.09
N GLU A 22 -3.03 8.53 -6.69
CA GLU A 22 -2.23 7.53 -7.37
C GLU A 22 -1.49 8.11 -8.57
N GLU A 23 -2.16 8.93 -9.38
CA GLU A 23 -1.53 9.60 -10.51
C GLU A 23 -0.37 10.49 -10.07
N LEU A 24 -0.58 11.26 -9.01
CA LEU A 24 0.46 12.13 -8.48
C LEU A 24 1.65 11.34 -7.99
N ALA A 25 1.42 10.25 -7.28
CA ALA A 25 2.48 9.38 -6.79
C ALA A 25 3.29 8.80 -7.93
N LEU A 26 2.63 8.29 -8.97
CA LEU A 26 3.31 7.74 -10.15
C LEU A 26 4.12 8.80 -10.89
N GLU A 27 3.62 10.03 -10.94
CA GLU A 27 4.31 11.12 -11.60
C GLU A 27 5.56 11.55 -10.85
N LEU A 28 5.53 11.52 -9.52
CA LEU A 28 6.62 12.00 -8.70
C LEU A 28 7.65 10.93 -8.32
N LYS A 29 7.32 9.67 -8.49
CA LYS A 29 8.18 8.58 -7.99
C LYS A 29 9.59 8.55 -8.59
N ASP A 30 9.75 9.05 -9.79
CA ASP A 30 11.05 9.09 -10.46
C ASP A 30 11.99 10.14 -9.85
N ARG A 31 11.44 11.13 -9.18
CA ARG A 31 12.20 12.22 -8.58
C ARG A 31 12.32 12.10 -7.07
N TYR A 32 11.38 11.43 -6.43
CA TYR A 32 11.27 11.39 -4.97
C TYR A 32 11.00 9.98 -4.51
N THR A 33 11.45 9.71 -3.29
CA THR A 33 11.01 8.50 -2.58
C THR A 33 9.67 8.84 -1.93
N ILE A 34 8.63 8.09 -2.29
CA ILE A 34 7.29 8.34 -1.80
C ILE A 34 6.86 7.18 -0.91
N VAL A 35 6.38 7.51 0.29
CA VAL A 35 5.86 6.53 1.24
C VAL A 35 4.37 6.80 1.42
N ILE A 36 3.55 5.78 1.16
CA ILE A 36 2.10 5.86 1.32
C ILE A 36 1.65 4.79 2.30
N VAL A 37 0.85 5.18 3.27
CA VAL A 37 0.21 4.26 4.19
C VAL A 37 -1.25 4.11 3.76
N THR A 38 -1.67 2.88 3.48
CA THR A 38 -3.02 2.64 2.99
C THR A 38 -3.56 1.31 3.52
N HIS A 39 -4.88 1.24 3.69
CA HIS A 39 -5.57 -0.01 3.96
C HIS A 39 -6.07 -0.67 2.68
N ASN A 40 -5.88 -0.01 1.55
CA ASN A 40 -6.32 -0.50 0.26
C ASN A 40 -5.19 -1.27 -0.42
N MET A 41 -5.27 -2.59 -0.39
CA MET A 41 -4.26 -3.46 -0.99
C MET A 41 -4.15 -3.29 -2.50
N GLN A 42 -5.27 -3.03 -3.16
CA GLN A 42 -5.26 -2.83 -4.61
C GLN A 42 -4.49 -1.58 -4.99
N GLN A 43 -4.62 -0.52 -4.20
CA GLN A 43 -3.84 0.69 -4.40
C GLN A 43 -2.35 0.41 -4.22
N ALA A 44 -1.98 -0.27 -3.14
CA ALA A 44 -0.59 -0.62 -2.90
C ALA A 44 -0.02 -1.46 -4.05
N ALA A 45 -0.80 -2.43 -4.54
CA ALA A 45 -0.36 -3.29 -5.64
C ALA A 45 -0.14 -2.51 -6.93
N ARG A 46 -0.95 -1.49 -7.18
CA ARG A 46 -0.87 -0.74 -8.44
C ARG A 46 0.27 0.26 -8.48
N ILE A 47 0.54 0.94 -7.37
CA ILE A 47 1.42 2.12 -7.43
C ILE A 47 2.75 1.96 -6.74
N SER A 48 2.96 0.94 -5.93
CA SER A 48 4.19 0.82 -5.17
C SER A 48 5.17 -0.17 -5.80
N ASP A 49 6.44 0.17 -5.70
CA ASP A 49 7.53 -0.72 -6.11
C ASP A 49 7.85 -1.72 -5.00
N LYS A 50 7.76 -1.26 -3.75
CA LYS A 50 7.95 -2.10 -2.57
C LYS A 50 6.80 -1.90 -1.61
N THR A 51 6.44 -2.96 -0.92
CA THR A 51 5.34 -2.95 0.04
C THR A 51 5.79 -3.56 1.36
N ALA A 52 5.38 -2.91 2.44
CA ALA A 52 5.58 -3.43 3.79
C ALA A 52 4.21 -3.69 4.40
N PHE A 53 4.00 -4.89 4.90
CA PHE A 53 2.76 -5.27 5.57
C PHE A 53 2.96 -5.20 7.08
N PHE A 54 2.15 -4.37 7.73
CA PHE A 54 2.14 -4.20 9.19
C PHE A 54 0.85 -4.76 9.76
N LEU A 55 0.97 -5.44 10.88
CA LEU A 55 -0.17 -5.96 11.61
C LEU A 55 0.04 -5.67 13.09
N LEU A 56 -0.92 -4.96 13.69
CA LEU A 56 -0.89 -4.62 15.12
C LEU A 56 0.43 -3.97 15.54
N GLY A 57 0.94 -3.07 14.71
CA GLY A 57 2.17 -2.34 14.99
C GLY A 57 3.45 -3.11 14.71
N GLU A 58 3.35 -4.32 14.21
CA GLU A 58 4.50 -5.16 13.91
C GLU A 58 4.71 -5.28 12.40
N LEU A 59 5.95 -5.13 11.95
CA LEU A 59 6.30 -5.39 10.55
C LEU A 59 6.30 -6.90 10.33
N VAL A 60 5.35 -7.36 9.54
CA VAL A 60 5.18 -8.78 9.24
C VAL A 60 6.05 -9.21 8.08
N GLU A 61 5.99 -8.46 6.98
CA GLU A 61 6.73 -8.81 5.78
C GLU A 61 6.96 -7.55 4.94
N MET A 62 8.10 -7.51 4.26
CA MET A 62 8.45 -6.41 3.36
C MET A 62 9.20 -6.95 2.16
N GLY A 63 8.95 -6.39 1.00
CA GLY A 63 9.67 -6.79 -0.21
C GLY A 63 9.08 -6.13 -1.45
N ASP A 64 9.53 -6.59 -2.61
CA ASP A 64 8.99 -6.11 -3.86
C ASP A 64 7.49 -6.37 -3.91
N THR A 65 6.75 -5.37 -4.34
CA THR A 65 5.29 -5.44 -4.34
C THR A 65 4.77 -6.64 -5.11
N GLU A 66 5.30 -6.87 -6.30
CA GLU A 66 4.86 -8.00 -7.12
C GLU A 66 5.07 -9.33 -6.41
N ARG A 67 6.24 -9.53 -5.80
CA ARG A 67 6.53 -10.75 -5.07
C ARG A 67 5.64 -10.89 -3.83
N LEU A 68 5.49 -9.82 -3.08
CA LEU A 68 4.74 -9.87 -1.83
C LEU A 68 3.27 -10.24 -2.07
N PHE A 69 2.68 -9.75 -3.15
CA PHE A 69 1.29 -10.04 -3.46
C PHE A 69 1.10 -11.37 -4.19
N SER A 70 2.12 -11.87 -4.89
CA SER A 70 1.99 -13.14 -5.61
C SER A 70 2.53 -14.33 -4.83
N THR A 71 3.63 -14.17 -4.11
CA THR A 71 4.25 -15.27 -3.35
C THR A 71 4.68 -14.78 -1.97
N PRO A 72 3.72 -14.46 -1.09
CA PRO A 72 4.06 -14.03 0.27
C PRO A 72 4.73 -15.15 1.05
N VAL A 73 5.71 -14.78 1.87
CA VAL A 73 6.46 -15.72 2.69
C VAL A 73 5.76 -15.98 4.01
N ASP A 74 5.22 -14.94 4.63
CA ASP A 74 4.53 -15.05 5.91
C ASP A 74 3.07 -15.43 5.69
N LYS A 75 2.59 -16.41 6.45
CA LYS A 75 1.21 -16.87 6.35
C LYS A 75 0.21 -15.76 6.66
N ARG A 76 0.55 -14.85 7.57
CA ARG A 76 -0.33 -13.72 7.90
C ARG A 76 -0.52 -12.79 6.71
N THR A 77 0.53 -12.58 5.93
CA THR A 77 0.46 -11.81 4.70
C THR A 77 -0.44 -12.51 3.69
N GLU A 78 -0.23 -13.80 3.51
CA GLU A 78 -1.04 -14.62 2.61
C GLU A 78 -2.52 -14.57 2.98
N ASP A 79 -2.84 -14.73 4.26
CA ASP A 79 -4.22 -14.69 4.73
C ASP A 79 -4.86 -13.34 4.50
N TYR A 80 -4.12 -12.26 4.71
CA TYR A 80 -4.60 -10.91 4.49
C TYR A 80 -4.91 -10.66 3.00
N ILE A 81 -3.98 -11.05 2.13
CA ILE A 81 -4.14 -10.86 0.68
C ILE A 81 -5.31 -11.68 0.14
N SER A 82 -5.47 -12.90 0.63
CA SER A 82 -6.54 -13.79 0.15
C SER A 82 -7.90 -13.50 0.78
N GLY A 83 -7.98 -12.52 1.69
CA GLY A 83 -9.23 -12.16 2.33
C GLY A 83 -9.68 -13.09 3.45
N ARG A 84 -8.79 -13.96 3.92
CA ARG A 84 -9.11 -14.86 5.04
C ARG A 84 -9.00 -14.19 6.39
N PHE A 85 -8.49 -12.98 6.40
CA PHE A 85 -8.23 -12.22 7.61
C PHE A 85 -9.47 -11.41 7.97
N GLY A 86 -10.18 -11.87 8.91
CA GLY A 86 -11.28 -11.14 9.46
C GLY A 86 -12.56 -11.20 8.75
#